data_9f08771d2d2f066bce0c4424f4406749
#
_entry.id   9f08771d2d2f066bce0c4424f4406749
#
_cell.length_a   1.000
_cell.length_b   1.000
_cell.length_c   1.000
_cell.angle_alpha   90.00
_cell.angle_beta   90.00
_cell.angle_gamma   90.00
#
_symmetry.space_group_name_H-M   'P 1'
#
loop_
_entity.id
_entity.type
_entity.pdbx_description
1 polymer ?
#
loop_
_entity_poly.entity_id
_entity_poly.type
_entity_poly.pdbx_seq_one_letter_code
_entity_poly.pdbx_strand_id
1 'polypeptide(L)'
;MYPSTGLQTALNKMREMSVDNGSIYHQYVPVVTESTTIGEFGQPIIDPQNVNVLNDFVGLLKKVVYTAVYSKTFNSPLADLEGDRMPLGNFIEDVYVNPAKARGFNVNDFAGLLQKYEAQIATQYLAVNSDLQYCVTITRDKIRNAFTSWSNLEAFITGIVNSLYNGAYITRYNQTKGLPLAAFKAGAIKYEVITNPTDEATAKALVRKMRADYTKMQVPSTAFNAWNDVKGAGSFALNTWSDPEDLIVMISSDVEALLDVDVLSVAFNIDRSKLLGKIYVVSDFSQYNEDGTVAVDGSMIKAVLCDKSFFKIKTQDFDMEDFRNPNNRTIQMYLNDTRMVNYSLFANAKVYTTAEPTPSGSDS
;
A
#
# COMPACT_ATOMS: atom_id res chain seq x y z
N MET A 1 29.70 -28.53 2.80
CA MET A 1 29.14 -27.23 3.19
C MET A 1 27.86 -27.54 3.96
N TYR A 2 27.70 -27.02 5.15
CA TYR A 2 26.58 -27.30 6.04
C TYR A 2 25.45 -26.27 5.83
N PRO A 3 24.19 -26.57 6.18
CA PRO A 3 23.11 -25.60 6.07
C PRO A 3 23.33 -24.44 7.03
N SER A 4 22.92 -23.21 6.63
CA SER A 4 22.89 -22.08 7.56
C SER A 4 21.87 -22.35 8.68
N THR A 5 22.09 -21.80 9.88
CA THR A 5 21.18 -22.02 11.03
C THR A 5 19.75 -21.57 10.70
N GLY A 6 19.60 -20.48 9.93
CA GLY A 6 18.29 -20.01 9.49
C GLY A 6 17.59 -20.98 8.55
N LEU A 7 18.30 -21.53 7.57
CA LEU A 7 17.77 -22.53 6.63
C LEU A 7 17.40 -23.82 7.37
N GLN A 8 18.26 -24.28 8.29
CA GLN A 8 18.01 -25.45 9.11
C GLN A 8 16.71 -25.32 9.92
N THR A 9 16.54 -24.18 10.60
CA THR A 9 15.33 -23.89 11.37
C THR A 9 14.10 -23.86 10.47
N ALA A 10 14.18 -23.23 9.30
CA ALA A 10 13.09 -23.15 8.35
C ALA A 10 12.66 -24.53 7.84
N LEU A 11 13.61 -25.37 7.42
CA LEU A 11 13.32 -26.71 6.90
C LEU A 11 12.78 -27.66 7.96
N ASN A 12 13.26 -27.57 9.20
CA ASN A 12 12.73 -28.36 10.31
C ASN A 12 11.31 -27.92 10.68
N LYS A 13 11.03 -26.62 10.62
CA LYS A 13 9.67 -26.10 10.82
C LYS A 13 8.71 -26.56 9.71
N MET A 14 9.17 -26.66 8.45
CA MET A 14 8.39 -27.28 7.37
C MET A 14 8.02 -28.73 7.72
N ARG A 15 8.98 -29.47 8.25
CA ARG A 15 8.77 -30.86 8.65
C ARG A 15 7.75 -30.97 9.79
N GLU A 16 7.79 -30.12 10.79
CA GLU A 16 6.79 -30.05 11.86
C GLU A 16 5.39 -29.70 11.29
N MET A 17 5.29 -28.69 10.46
CA MET A 17 4.03 -28.30 9.82
C MET A 17 3.45 -29.41 8.92
N SER A 18 4.28 -30.32 8.38
CA SER A 18 3.81 -31.46 7.60
C SER A 18 3.04 -32.46 8.45
N VAL A 19 3.41 -32.61 9.71
CA VAL A 19 2.68 -33.48 10.66
C VAL A 19 1.28 -32.91 10.91
N ASP A 20 1.19 -31.62 11.19
CA ASP A 20 -0.07 -30.94 11.49
C ASP A 20 -1.06 -30.94 10.31
N ASN A 21 -0.55 -30.96 9.07
CA ASN A 21 -1.36 -30.98 7.85
C ASN A 21 -1.65 -32.37 7.30
N GLY A 22 -1.21 -33.45 7.98
CA GLY A 22 -1.38 -34.82 7.49
C GLY A 22 -0.58 -35.13 6.21
N SER A 23 0.45 -34.35 5.89
CA SER A 23 1.33 -34.55 4.75
C SER A 23 2.34 -35.67 5.01
N ILE A 24 2.71 -36.40 3.97
CA ILE A 24 3.69 -37.49 4.07
C ILE A 24 5.15 -37.03 4.10
N TYR A 25 5.40 -35.73 3.89
CA TYR A 25 6.73 -35.14 3.81
C TYR A 25 7.63 -35.54 5.00
N HIS A 26 7.11 -35.42 6.23
CA HIS A 26 7.85 -35.76 7.46
C HIS A 26 8.28 -37.22 7.58
N GLN A 27 7.65 -38.14 6.84
CA GLN A 27 7.97 -39.59 6.87
C GLN A 27 9.18 -39.89 5.99
N TYR A 28 9.38 -39.14 4.91
CA TYR A 28 10.44 -39.39 3.93
C TYR A 28 11.63 -38.48 4.08
N VAL A 29 11.43 -37.24 4.56
CA VAL A 29 12.48 -36.21 4.67
C VAL A 29 13.06 -36.20 6.08
N PRO A 30 14.38 -36.35 6.25
CA PRO A 30 15.02 -36.38 7.56
C PRO A 30 14.99 -35.00 8.25
N VAL A 31 15.17 -35.02 9.58
CA VAL A 31 15.46 -33.79 10.33
C VAL A 31 16.80 -33.24 9.88
N VAL A 32 16.85 -31.95 9.56
CA VAL A 32 18.06 -31.25 9.12
C VAL A 32 18.91 -30.89 10.34
N THR A 33 20.11 -31.41 10.40
CA THR A 33 21.12 -31.11 11.44
C THR A 33 22.37 -30.50 10.79
N GLU A 34 23.32 -30.08 11.59
CA GLU A 34 24.61 -29.58 11.07
C GLU A 34 25.39 -30.69 10.30
N SER A 35 25.10 -31.96 10.53
CA SER A 35 25.73 -33.07 9.85
C SER A 35 24.96 -33.60 8.63
N THR A 36 23.73 -33.13 8.40
CA THR A 36 22.89 -33.61 7.30
C THR A 36 23.46 -33.13 5.97
N THR A 37 23.66 -34.04 5.03
CA THR A 37 24.10 -33.67 3.67
C THR A 37 22.92 -33.23 2.80
N ILE A 38 23.19 -32.41 1.80
CA ILE A 38 22.14 -31.97 0.85
C ILE A 38 21.55 -33.14 0.06
N GLY A 39 22.34 -34.19 -0.17
CA GLY A 39 21.89 -35.43 -0.83
C GLY A 39 20.86 -36.18 0.01
N GLU A 40 21.14 -36.41 1.30
CA GLU A 40 20.21 -37.07 2.23
C GLU A 40 18.90 -36.32 2.34
N PHE A 41 18.94 -34.98 2.36
CA PHE A 41 17.76 -34.14 2.40
C PHE A 41 16.99 -34.12 1.08
N GLY A 42 17.70 -33.95 -0.05
CA GLY A 42 17.09 -33.73 -1.35
C GLY A 42 16.62 -35.00 -2.07
N GLN A 43 17.28 -36.13 -1.83
CA GLN A 43 16.98 -37.37 -2.55
C GLN A 43 15.52 -37.83 -2.41
N PRO A 44 14.91 -37.85 -1.20
CA PRO A 44 13.49 -38.19 -1.05
C PRO A 44 12.54 -37.25 -1.77
N ILE A 45 12.93 -35.95 -1.93
CA ILE A 45 12.11 -34.92 -2.53
C ILE A 45 12.13 -34.99 -4.07
N ILE A 46 13.31 -35.31 -4.66
CA ILE A 46 13.48 -35.36 -6.12
C ILE A 46 13.21 -36.76 -6.69
N ASP A 47 12.98 -37.77 -5.88
CA ASP A 47 12.73 -39.15 -6.33
C ASP A 47 11.47 -39.17 -7.21
N PRO A 48 11.58 -39.69 -8.45
CA PRO A 48 10.43 -39.83 -9.35
C PRO A 48 9.31 -40.71 -8.82
N GLN A 49 9.63 -41.65 -7.91
CA GLN A 49 8.65 -42.55 -7.29
C GLN A 49 7.83 -41.85 -6.18
N ASN A 50 8.37 -40.80 -5.58
CA ASN A 50 7.77 -40.04 -4.47
C ASN A 50 7.26 -38.65 -4.87
N VAL A 51 6.49 -38.58 -5.95
CA VAL A 51 5.99 -37.32 -6.50
C VAL A 51 5.21 -36.50 -5.47
N ASN A 52 4.54 -37.15 -4.53
CA ASN A 52 3.78 -36.49 -3.48
C ASN A 52 4.70 -35.73 -2.50
N VAL A 53 5.88 -36.25 -2.19
CA VAL A 53 6.85 -35.60 -1.31
C VAL A 53 7.34 -34.28 -1.93
N LEU A 54 7.55 -34.23 -3.25
CA LEU A 54 7.89 -33.00 -3.95
C LEU A 54 6.76 -31.99 -3.92
N ASN A 55 5.51 -32.43 -4.10
CA ASN A 55 4.35 -31.56 -4.03
C ASN A 55 4.17 -30.98 -2.62
N ASP A 56 4.32 -31.83 -1.61
CA ASP A 56 4.27 -31.43 -0.21
C ASP A 56 5.38 -30.43 0.14
N PHE A 57 6.60 -30.68 -0.36
CA PHE A 57 7.72 -29.73 -0.19
C PHE A 57 7.37 -28.33 -0.73
N VAL A 58 6.88 -28.25 -1.96
CA VAL A 58 6.49 -26.96 -2.56
C VAL A 58 5.30 -26.34 -1.83
N GLY A 59 4.30 -27.14 -1.47
CA GLY A 59 3.16 -26.67 -0.68
C GLY A 59 3.53 -26.15 0.71
N LEU A 60 4.53 -26.75 1.36
CA LEU A 60 5.05 -26.30 2.64
C LEU A 60 5.98 -25.08 2.52
N LEU A 61 6.65 -24.92 1.37
CA LEU A 61 7.50 -23.77 1.07
C LEU A 61 6.75 -22.43 1.27
N LYS A 62 5.47 -22.39 0.89
CA LYS A 62 4.60 -21.23 1.09
C LYS A 62 4.53 -20.81 2.56
N LYS A 63 4.46 -21.79 3.46
CA LYS A 63 4.25 -21.56 4.90
C LYS A 63 5.53 -21.10 5.61
N VAL A 64 6.68 -21.58 5.16
CA VAL A 64 7.99 -21.23 5.73
C VAL A 64 8.46 -19.87 5.27
N VAL A 65 8.15 -19.53 4.05
CA VAL A 65 8.45 -18.25 3.46
C VAL A 65 7.88 -17.08 4.28
N TYR A 66 6.71 -17.28 4.85
CA TYR A 66 6.10 -16.27 5.74
C TYR A 66 6.95 -15.95 7.00
N THR A 67 7.86 -16.83 7.39
CA THR A 67 8.63 -16.68 8.64
C THR A 67 10.11 -16.34 8.44
N ALA A 68 10.74 -16.73 7.34
CA ALA A 68 12.21 -16.67 7.19
C ALA A 68 12.75 -15.52 6.33
N VAL A 69 11.95 -14.92 5.46
CA VAL A 69 12.43 -14.01 4.38
C VAL A 69 12.09 -12.54 4.60
N TYR A 70 11.47 -12.19 5.71
CA TYR A 70 11.09 -10.81 6.03
C TYR A 70 12.25 -9.79 6.01
N SER A 71 13.50 -10.25 6.02
CA SER A 71 14.68 -9.38 6.11
C SER A 71 15.20 -8.81 4.78
N LYS A 72 14.68 -9.25 3.61
CA LYS A 72 15.16 -8.82 2.29
C LYS A 72 14.04 -8.34 1.34
N THR A 73 12.82 -8.16 1.81
CA THR A 73 11.71 -7.61 1.03
C THR A 73 11.75 -6.09 1.00
N PHE A 74 11.25 -5.53 -0.10
CA PHE A 74 11.06 -4.08 -0.22
C PHE A 74 10.13 -3.60 0.89
N ASN A 75 10.64 -2.70 1.74
CA ASN A 75 9.84 -2.07 2.79
C ASN A 75 9.32 -0.73 2.27
N SER A 76 8.02 -0.65 2.05
CA SER A 76 7.38 0.57 1.57
C SER A 76 7.41 1.66 2.65
N PRO A 77 7.93 2.86 2.35
CA PRO A 77 7.86 3.99 3.28
C PRO A 77 6.42 4.49 3.50
N LEU A 78 5.46 4.06 2.67
CA LEU A 78 4.05 4.42 2.74
C LEU A 78 3.18 3.34 3.39
N ALA A 79 3.78 2.30 3.97
CA ALA A 79 3.05 1.16 4.54
C ALA A 79 2.12 1.56 5.70
N ASP A 80 2.44 2.60 6.45
CA ASP A 80 1.61 3.11 7.56
C ASP A 80 0.38 3.92 7.10
N LEU A 81 0.24 4.18 5.80
CA LEU A 81 -0.97 4.73 5.19
C LEU A 81 -1.98 3.64 4.80
N GLU A 82 -1.58 2.37 4.88
CA GLU A 82 -2.49 1.25 4.70
C GLU A 82 -3.27 1.00 5.98
N GLY A 83 -4.60 0.92 5.86
CA GLY A 83 -5.47 0.61 6.98
C GLY A 83 -5.55 -0.89 7.27
N ASP A 84 -6.29 -1.23 8.32
CA ASP A 84 -6.55 -2.61 8.73
C ASP A 84 -7.18 -3.44 7.61
N ARG A 85 -7.07 -4.77 7.75
CA ARG A 85 -7.68 -5.71 6.80
C ARG A 85 -9.18 -5.43 6.66
N MET A 86 -9.67 -5.48 5.42
CA MET A 86 -11.07 -5.28 5.13
C MET A 86 -11.92 -6.43 5.72
N PRO A 87 -13.06 -6.12 6.39
CA PRO A 87 -14.00 -7.16 6.78
C PRO A 87 -14.61 -7.84 5.56
N LEU A 88 -15.26 -8.97 5.75
CA LEU A 88 -15.96 -9.68 4.69
C LEU A 88 -16.94 -8.74 3.96
N GLY A 89 -16.81 -8.66 2.64
CA GLY A 89 -17.62 -7.79 1.77
C GLY A 89 -16.77 -7.04 0.74
N ASN A 90 -17.41 -6.55 -0.31
CA ASN A 90 -16.71 -5.93 -1.44
C ASN A 90 -16.74 -4.39 -1.42
N PHE A 91 -17.41 -3.78 -0.45
CA PHE A 91 -17.49 -2.32 -0.33
C PHE A 91 -17.60 -1.90 1.13
N ILE A 92 -17.17 -0.68 1.39
CA ILE A 92 -17.27 0.01 2.68
C ILE A 92 -18.05 1.29 2.45
N GLU A 93 -18.96 1.59 3.37
CA GLU A 93 -19.65 2.87 3.44
C GLU A 93 -18.86 3.80 4.35
N ASP A 94 -18.43 4.95 3.83
CA ASP A 94 -17.82 6.03 4.59
C ASP A 94 -18.87 7.13 4.78
N VAL A 95 -19.18 7.47 6.02
CA VAL A 95 -20.26 8.39 6.37
C VAL A 95 -19.70 9.57 7.14
N TYR A 96 -20.02 10.77 6.69
CA TYR A 96 -19.67 12.02 7.36
C TYR A 96 -20.92 12.76 7.78
N VAL A 97 -21.01 13.14 9.05
CA VAL A 97 -22.11 13.94 9.59
C VAL A 97 -21.62 15.37 9.83
N ASN A 98 -22.23 16.31 9.12
CA ASN A 98 -21.86 17.74 9.21
C ASN A 98 -22.24 18.31 10.60
N PRO A 99 -21.43 19.17 11.20
CA PRO A 99 -21.77 19.83 12.46
C PRO A 99 -23.09 20.59 12.38
N ALA A 100 -23.92 20.48 13.41
CA ALA A 100 -25.17 21.21 13.49
C ALA A 100 -24.93 22.72 13.49
N LYS A 101 -25.78 23.46 12.77
CA LYS A 101 -25.70 24.92 12.73
C LYS A 101 -26.40 25.52 13.96
N ALA A 102 -25.73 26.45 14.62
CA ALA A 102 -26.35 27.24 15.68
C ALA A 102 -27.45 28.13 15.12
N ARG A 103 -28.53 28.27 15.87
CA ARG A 103 -29.59 29.28 15.60
C ARG A 103 -29.75 30.20 16.79
N GLY A 104 -30.24 31.41 16.54
CA GLY A 104 -30.60 32.32 17.61
C GLY A 104 -31.76 31.75 18.43
N PHE A 105 -31.64 31.78 19.74
CA PHE A 105 -32.74 31.43 20.65
C PHE A 105 -33.71 32.59 20.78
N ASN A 106 -35.01 32.33 20.49
CA ASN A 106 -36.08 33.32 20.69
C ASN A 106 -37.27 32.62 21.38
N VAL A 107 -37.64 33.07 22.54
CA VAL A 107 -38.76 32.50 23.35
C VAL A 107 -40.10 32.64 22.63
N ASN A 108 -40.26 33.62 21.77
CA ASN A 108 -41.50 33.90 21.04
C ASN A 108 -41.56 33.30 19.66
N ASP A 109 -40.58 32.47 19.27
CA ASP A 109 -40.54 31.79 17.96
C ASP A 109 -41.34 30.47 18.02
N PHE A 110 -42.66 30.59 17.94
CA PHE A 110 -43.57 29.43 17.90
C PHE A 110 -43.45 28.62 16.60
N ALA A 111 -43.03 29.25 15.48
CA ALA A 111 -42.81 28.58 14.21
C ALA A 111 -41.58 27.66 14.28
N GLY A 112 -40.54 28.07 14.99
CA GLY A 112 -39.33 27.30 15.19
C GLY A 112 -39.52 26.05 16.07
N LEU A 113 -40.55 26.00 16.89
CA LEU A 113 -40.89 24.83 17.74
C LEU A 113 -41.30 23.60 16.93
N LEU A 114 -41.93 23.79 15.77
CA LEU A 114 -42.43 22.69 14.90
C LEU A 114 -41.49 22.43 13.70
N GLN A 115 -40.41 23.18 13.57
CA GLN A 115 -39.49 23.02 12.46
C GLN A 115 -38.59 21.79 12.64
N LYS A 116 -38.51 20.93 11.62
CA LYS A 116 -37.60 19.78 11.60
C LYS A 116 -36.18 20.25 11.26
N TYR A 117 -35.25 19.82 12.08
CA TYR A 117 -33.81 20.04 11.86
C TYR A 117 -33.16 18.67 11.59
N GLU A 118 -32.95 18.36 10.32
CA GLU A 118 -32.33 17.10 9.94
C GLU A 118 -30.80 17.27 9.88
N ALA A 119 -30.08 16.23 10.35
CA ALA A 119 -28.63 16.18 10.22
C ALA A 119 -28.24 16.10 8.73
N GLN A 120 -27.24 16.88 8.33
CA GLN A 120 -26.68 16.79 7.00
C GLN A 120 -25.67 15.66 6.97
N ILE A 121 -26.03 14.56 6.31
CA ILE A 121 -25.25 13.33 6.22
C ILE A 121 -24.76 13.18 4.79
N ALA A 122 -23.44 12.99 4.62
CA ALA A 122 -22.80 12.67 3.37
C ALA A 122 -22.30 11.23 3.42
N THR A 123 -22.50 10.49 2.34
CA THR A 123 -22.10 9.08 2.25
C THR A 123 -21.29 8.84 1.00
N GLN A 124 -20.18 8.14 1.13
CA GLN A 124 -19.33 7.66 0.05
C GLN A 124 -19.22 6.13 0.11
N TYR A 125 -19.42 5.46 -1.01
CA TYR A 125 -19.22 4.02 -1.14
C TYR A 125 -17.87 3.74 -1.78
N LEU A 126 -17.06 2.92 -1.11
CA LEU A 126 -15.72 2.55 -1.52
C LEU A 126 -15.68 1.04 -1.79
N ALA A 127 -15.39 0.66 -3.02
CA ALA A 127 -15.35 -0.74 -3.45
C ALA A 127 -13.92 -1.25 -3.60
N VAL A 128 -13.76 -2.56 -3.56
CA VAL A 128 -12.53 -3.24 -3.99
C VAL A 128 -12.34 -2.97 -5.49
N ASN A 129 -11.18 -2.45 -5.85
CA ASN A 129 -10.87 -2.00 -7.20
C ASN A 129 -9.48 -2.43 -7.71
N SER A 130 -8.75 -3.20 -6.92
CA SER A 130 -7.46 -3.78 -7.30
C SER A 130 -7.47 -5.27 -6.98
N ASP A 131 -7.38 -6.10 -8.00
CA ASP A 131 -7.31 -7.56 -7.90
C ASP A 131 -6.15 -8.02 -8.79
N LEU A 132 -5.01 -8.30 -8.18
CA LEU A 132 -3.76 -8.58 -8.87
C LEU A 132 -3.23 -9.95 -8.48
N GLN A 133 -2.62 -10.61 -9.44
CA GLN A 133 -2.00 -11.92 -9.25
C GLN A 133 -0.56 -11.88 -9.75
N TYR A 134 0.37 -12.25 -8.88
CA TYR A 134 1.79 -12.38 -9.20
C TYR A 134 2.12 -13.85 -9.37
N CYS A 135 2.79 -14.21 -10.46
CA CYS A 135 3.07 -15.62 -10.74
C CYS A 135 4.54 -15.88 -11.02
N VAL A 136 5.05 -17.01 -10.53
CA VAL A 136 6.37 -17.54 -10.83
C VAL A 136 6.26 -19.01 -11.21
N THR A 137 6.84 -19.36 -12.36
CA THR A 137 6.90 -20.76 -12.82
C THR A 137 8.21 -21.40 -12.45
N ILE A 138 8.13 -22.53 -11.77
CA ILE A 138 9.26 -23.33 -11.33
C ILE A 138 9.30 -24.60 -12.16
N THR A 139 10.42 -24.81 -12.87
CA THR A 139 10.65 -26.03 -13.63
C THR A 139 11.29 -27.09 -12.73
N ARG A 140 11.04 -28.38 -13.03
CA ARG A 140 11.64 -29.50 -12.30
C ARG A 140 13.18 -29.46 -12.32
N ASP A 141 13.76 -28.98 -13.39
CA ASP A 141 15.23 -28.89 -13.52
C ASP A 141 15.79 -27.81 -12.57
N LYS A 142 15.11 -26.66 -12.41
CA LYS A 142 15.49 -25.65 -11.41
C LYS A 142 15.45 -26.22 -9.98
N ILE A 143 14.43 -27.02 -9.66
CA ILE A 143 14.35 -27.69 -8.36
C ILE A 143 15.53 -28.66 -8.18
N ARG A 144 15.82 -29.50 -9.16
CA ARG A 144 16.97 -30.42 -9.12
C ARG A 144 18.29 -29.67 -8.92
N ASN A 145 18.50 -28.58 -9.63
CA ASN A 145 19.68 -27.76 -9.49
C ASN A 145 19.78 -27.09 -8.10
N ALA A 146 18.67 -26.77 -7.48
CA ALA A 146 18.66 -26.25 -6.11
C ALA A 146 19.24 -27.27 -5.09
N PHE A 147 18.99 -28.55 -5.29
CA PHE A 147 19.48 -29.62 -4.40
C PHE A 147 20.94 -30.04 -4.66
N THR A 148 21.71 -29.27 -5.43
CA THR A 148 23.15 -29.53 -5.61
C THR A 148 24.00 -29.02 -4.46
N SER A 149 23.57 -27.98 -3.76
CA SER A 149 24.22 -27.46 -2.54
C SER A 149 23.23 -26.72 -1.64
N TRP A 150 23.55 -26.60 -0.35
CA TRP A 150 22.73 -25.85 0.60
C TRP A 150 22.60 -24.38 0.23
N SER A 151 23.66 -23.76 -0.28
CA SER A 151 23.61 -22.36 -0.73
C SER A 151 22.72 -22.16 -1.95
N ASN A 152 22.69 -23.13 -2.88
CA ASN A 152 21.80 -23.09 -4.04
C ASN A 152 20.33 -23.25 -3.64
N LEU A 153 20.05 -24.12 -2.66
CA LEU A 153 18.70 -24.31 -2.14
C LEU A 153 18.22 -23.03 -1.43
N GLU A 154 19.05 -22.41 -0.59
CA GLU A 154 18.73 -21.16 0.09
C GLU A 154 18.48 -20.01 -0.91
N ALA A 155 19.35 -19.87 -1.91
CA ALA A 155 19.19 -18.87 -2.97
C ALA A 155 17.91 -19.10 -3.81
N PHE A 156 17.57 -20.36 -4.08
CA PHE A 156 16.38 -20.74 -4.82
C PHE A 156 15.10 -20.37 -4.06
N ILE A 157 15.01 -20.76 -2.79
CA ILE A 157 13.86 -20.44 -1.94
C ILE A 157 13.72 -18.91 -1.81
N THR A 158 14.82 -18.24 -1.45
CA THR A 158 14.83 -16.78 -1.28
C THR A 158 14.47 -16.04 -2.56
N GLY A 159 14.96 -16.53 -3.71
CA GLY A 159 14.70 -15.91 -5.02
C GLY A 159 13.24 -15.95 -5.43
N ILE A 160 12.57 -17.09 -5.25
CA ILE A 160 11.14 -17.24 -5.60
C ILE A 160 10.29 -16.30 -4.75
N VAL A 161 10.55 -16.33 -3.47
CA VAL A 161 9.80 -15.54 -2.48
C VAL A 161 9.99 -14.05 -2.71
N ASN A 162 11.24 -13.62 -2.80
CA ASN A 162 11.54 -12.21 -3.06
C ASN A 162 10.92 -11.73 -4.36
N SER A 163 10.86 -12.58 -5.39
CA SER A 163 10.23 -12.24 -6.66
C SER A 163 8.73 -11.92 -6.50
N LEU A 164 8.00 -12.80 -5.82
CA LEU A 164 6.54 -12.63 -5.64
C LEU A 164 6.20 -11.47 -4.71
N TYR A 165 6.80 -11.44 -3.51
CA TYR A 165 6.48 -10.42 -2.51
C TYR A 165 7.00 -9.04 -2.88
N ASN A 166 8.20 -8.94 -3.46
CA ASN A 166 8.70 -7.64 -3.92
C ASN A 166 7.85 -7.08 -5.06
N GLY A 167 7.38 -7.94 -5.98
CA GLY A 167 6.42 -7.53 -7.01
C GLY A 167 5.18 -6.91 -6.40
N ALA A 168 4.56 -7.60 -5.43
CA ALA A 168 3.38 -7.10 -4.73
C ALA A 168 3.65 -5.79 -3.98
N TYR A 169 4.72 -5.70 -3.17
CA TYR A 169 5.01 -4.50 -2.38
C TYR A 169 5.40 -3.29 -3.22
N ILE A 170 6.10 -3.48 -4.35
CA ILE A 170 6.40 -2.41 -5.30
C ILE A 170 5.11 -1.88 -5.92
N THR A 171 4.20 -2.76 -6.33
CA THR A 171 2.90 -2.35 -6.89
C THR A 171 2.05 -1.63 -5.85
N ARG A 172 2.00 -2.11 -4.61
CA ARG A 172 1.32 -1.45 -3.49
C ARG A 172 1.86 -0.04 -3.25
N TYR A 173 3.18 0.11 -3.22
CA TYR A 173 3.82 1.42 -3.10
C TYR A 173 3.41 2.35 -4.25
N ASN A 174 3.45 1.87 -5.49
CA ASN A 174 3.10 2.66 -6.67
C ASN A 174 1.62 3.07 -6.68
N GLN A 175 0.71 2.18 -6.27
CA GLN A 175 -0.71 2.49 -6.12
C GLN A 175 -0.93 3.56 -5.05
N THR A 176 -0.30 3.43 -3.89
CA THR A 176 -0.45 4.39 -2.78
C THR A 176 0.09 5.76 -3.16
N LYS A 177 1.29 5.85 -3.74
CA LYS A 177 1.88 7.14 -4.14
C LYS A 177 1.14 7.80 -5.31
N GLY A 178 0.53 7.01 -6.19
CA GLY A 178 -0.23 7.50 -7.35
C GLY A 178 -1.66 7.93 -7.03
N LEU A 179 -2.15 7.65 -5.82
CA LEU A 179 -3.53 7.95 -5.43
C LEU A 179 -3.87 9.46 -5.46
N PRO A 180 -3.00 10.37 -4.98
CA PRO A 180 -3.24 11.81 -5.11
C PRO A 180 -3.35 12.29 -6.57
N LEU A 181 -2.60 11.70 -7.50
CA LEU A 181 -2.70 12.00 -8.93
C LEU A 181 -4.03 11.52 -9.50
N ALA A 182 -4.49 10.32 -9.12
CA ALA A 182 -5.80 9.80 -9.53
C ALA A 182 -6.94 10.72 -9.05
N ALA A 183 -6.90 11.14 -7.78
CA ALA A 183 -7.85 12.08 -7.22
C ALA A 183 -7.78 13.46 -7.91
N PHE A 184 -6.59 13.94 -8.25
CA PHE A 184 -6.38 15.21 -8.94
C PHE A 184 -7.00 15.21 -10.35
N LYS A 185 -6.78 14.16 -11.13
CA LYS A 185 -7.38 14.00 -12.46
C LYS A 185 -8.89 13.83 -12.42
N ALA A 186 -9.41 13.21 -11.39
CA ALA A 186 -10.84 13.07 -11.16
C ALA A 186 -11.52 14.34 -10.63
N GLY A 187 -10.76 15.41 -10.33
CA GLY A 187 -11.28 16.62 -9.68
C GLY A 187 -11.73 16.37 -8.23
N ALA A 188 -11.24 15.31 -7.61
CA ALA A 188 -11.64 14.83 -6.28
C ALA A 188 -10.61 15.18 -5.18
N ILE A 189 -9.80 16.19 -5.40
CA ILE A 189 -8.87 16.77 -4.43
C ILE A 189 -8.66 18.25 -4.75
N LYS A 190 -8.53 19.09 -3.73
CA LYS A 190 -8.19 20.51 -3.93
C LYS A 190 -6.77 20.64 -4.45
N TYR A 191 -6.53 21.68 -5.25
CA TYR A 191 -5.19 21.94 -5.77
C TYR A 191 -4.84 23.43 -5.78
N GLU A 192 -3.56 23.71 -5.87
CA GLU A 192 -3.02 25.05 -6.10
C GLU A 192 -1.89 24.96 -7.12
N VAL A 193 -1.99 25.81 -8.15
CA VAL A 193 -0.92 25.92 -9.14
C VAL A 193 0.20 26.79 -8.55
N ILE A 194 1.40 26.23 -8.56
CA ILE A 194 2.61 26.85 -8.00
C ILE A 194 3.66 27.06 -9.10
N THR A 195 4.59 27.97 -8.85
CA THR A 195 5.82 28.07 -9.64
C THR A 195 6.65 26.81 -9.42
N ASN A 196 7.18 26.23 -10.51
CA ASN A 196 8.02 25.03 -10.38
C ASN A 196 9.22 25.33 -9.47
N PRO A 197 9.42 24.56 -8.38
CA PRO A 197 10.59 24.72 -7.53
C PRO A 197 11.86 24.30 -8.30
N THR A 198 12.74 25.24 -8.56
CA THR A 198 14.03 25.04 -9.24
C THR A 198 15.21 25.43 -8.39
N ASP A 199 14.96 26.16 -7.30
CA ASP A 199 15.96 26.64 -6.36
C ASP A 199 15.41 26.63 -4.92
N GLU A 200 16.27 26.87 -3.96
CA GLU A 200 15.91 26.93 -2.53
C GLU A 200 14.86 28.00 -2.21
N ALA A 201 14.86 29.13 -2.90
CA ALA A 201 13.93 30.21 -2.65
C ALA A 201 12.51 29.84 -3.06
N THR A 202 12.34 29.23 -4.22
CA THR A 202 11.03 28.74 -4.72
C THR A 202 10.54 27.54 -3.91
N ALA A 203 11.44 26.65 -3.49
CA ALA A 203 11.10 25.56 -2.58
C ALA A 203 10.65 26.06 -1.19
N LYS A 204 11.32 27.06 -0.62
CA LYS A 204 10.88 27.74 0.62
C LYS A 204 9.54 28.46 0.46
N ALA A 205 9.26 29.03 -0.72
CA ALA A 205 7.95 29.64 -1.00
C ALA A 205 6.83 28.60 -0.98
N LEU A 206 7.05 27.40 -1.55
CA LEU A 206 6.13 26.25 -1.46
C LEU A 206 5.87 25.86 -0.01
N VAL A 207 6.93 25.67 0.79
CA VAL A 207 6.80 25.31 2.21
C VAL A 207 6.00 26.33 3.01
N ARG A 208 6.17 27.64 2.74
CA ARG A 208 5.36 28.68 3.39
C ARG A 208 3.87 28.55 3.07
N LYS A 209 3.51 28.24 1.82
CA LYS A 209 2.12 27.98 1.42
C LYS A 209 1.56 26.75 2.12
N MET A 210 2.31 25.66 2.10
CA MET A 210 1.92 24.42 2.78
C MET A 210 1.71 24.64 4.28
N ARG A 211 2.57 25.41 4.95
CA ARG A 211 2.43 25.78 6.36
C ARG A 211 1.16 26.59 6.64
N ALA A 212 0.84 27.54 5.79
CA ALA A 212 -0.39 28.32 5.92
C ALA A 212 -1.63 27.43 5.79
N ASP A 213 -1.63 26.51 4.84
CA ASP A 213 -2.74 25.60 4.62
C ASP A 213 -2.81 24.51 5.72
N TYR A 214 -1.67 24.02 6.20
CA TYR A 214 -1.59 23.14 7.36
C TYR A 214 -2.31 23.71 8.59
N THR A 215 -2.09 24.99 8.89
CA THR A 215 -2.77 25.66 10.00
C THR A 215 -4.26 25.88 9.73
N LYS A 216 -4.64 26.17 8.48
CA LYS A 216 -6.05 26.35 8.10
C LYS A 216 -6.83 25.03 8.12
N MET A 217 -6.20 23.89 7.81
CA MET A 217 -6.85 22.57 7.83
C MET A 217 -7.21 22.13 9.25
N GLN A 218 -6.59 22.69 10.27
CA GLN A 218 -6.90 22.40 11.69
C GLN A 218 -8.19 23.09 12.19
N VAL A 219 -8.75 23.99 11.41
CA VAL A 219 -9.94 24.75 11.75
C VAL A 219 -11.08 24.33 10.81
N PRO A 220 -12.32 24.16 11.35
CA PRO A 220 -13.47 23.79 10.53
C PRO A 220 -13.62 24.69 9.29
N SER A 221 -13.57 24.08 8.11
CA SER A 221 -13.61 24.78 6.82
C SER A 221 -14.22 23.90 5.73
N THR A 222 -14.79 24.56 4.73
CA THR A 222 -15.28 23.91 3.50
C THR A 222 -14.25 23.90 2.37
N ALA A 223 -13.05 24.48 2.61
CA ALA A 223 -12.09 24.80 1.56
C ALA A 223 -11.17 23.64 1.16
N PHE A 224 -11.04 22.62 2.00
CA PHE A 224 -10.01 21.59 1.83
C PHE A 224 -10.54 20.18 1.53
N ASN A 225 -11.85 19.93 1.68
CA ASN A 225 -12.49 18.70 1.25
C ASN A 225 -13.00 18.82 -0.20
N ALA A 226 -13.09 17.71 -0.90
CA ALA A 226 -13.50 17.65 -2.29
C ALA A 226 -15.00 17.36 -2.49
N TRP A 227 -15.75 17.15 -1.44
CA TRP A 227 -17.16 16.75 -1.51
C TRP A 227 -18.00 17.59 -2.46
N ASN A 228 -17.84 18.91 -2.39
CA ASN A 228 -18.65 19.84 -3.20
C ASN A 228 -18.20 19.94 -4.67
N ASP A 229 -16.97 19.50 -4.98
CA ASP A 229 -16.40 19.63 -6.33
C ASP A 229 -16.75 18.43 -7.21
N VAL A 230 -17.10 17.29 -6.60
CA VAL A 230 -17.43 16.07 -7.32
C VAL A 230 -18.87 16.13 -7.82
N LYS A 231 -19.06 15.84 -9.10
CA LYS A 231 -20.42 15.78 -9.72
C LYS A 231 -21.30 14.79 -8.95
N GLY A 232 -22.44 15.25 -8.49
CA GLY A 232 -23.39 14.44 -7.72
C GLY A 232 -23.18 14.46 -6.23
N ALA A 233 -22.16 15.16 -5.71
CA ALA A 233 -22.04 15.49 -4.31
C ALA A 233 -23.25 16.29 -3.82
N GLY A 234 -23.62 16.09 -2.54
CA GLY A 234 -24.85 16.66 -1.98
C GLY A 234 -24.96 18.18 -2.09
N SER A 235 -26.13 18.70 -1.86
CA SER A 235 -26.47 20.12 -1.99
C SER A 235 -25.94 21.00 -0.83
N PHE A 236 -25.19 20.44 0.10
CA PHE A 236 -24.67 21.17 1.26
C PHE A 236 -23.14 21.05 1.35
N ALA A 237 -22.51 22.13 1.82
CA ALA A 237 -21.07 22.16 2.03
C ALA A 237 -20.70 21.45 3.35
N LEU A 238 -19.68 20.60 3.32
CA LEU A 238 -19.16 19.95 4.50
C LEU A 238 -18.11 20.83 5.19
N ASN A 239 -18.25 20.98 6.51
CA ASN A 239 -17.22 21.58 7.36
C ASN A 239 -16.33 20.50 7.91
N THR A 240 -15.09 20.42 7.43
CA THR A 240 -14.10 19.43 7.86
C THR A 240 -12.91 20.10 8.52
N TRP A 241 -12.27 19.41 9.45
CA TRP A 241 -11.00 19.80 10.08
C TRP A 241 -10.16 18.57 10.28
N SER A 242 -8.88 18.74 10.51
CA SER A 242 -7.94 17.66 10.75
C SER A 242 -7.13 17.93 12.00
N ASP A 243 -6.89 16.89 12.76
CA ASP A 243 -6.00 16.99 13.91
C ASP A 243 -4.54 17.11 13.41
N PRO A 244 -3.69 17.90 14.11
CA PRO A 244 -2.29 18.07 13.71
C PRO A 244 -1.51 16.76 13.60
N GLU A 245 -1.94 15.73 14.34
CA GLU A 245 -1.30 14.40 14.36
C GLU A 245 -1.61 13.57 13.11
N ASP A 246 -2.74 13.84 12.47
CA ASP A 246 -3.21 13.11 11.29
C ASP A 246 -2.81 13.78 9.97
N LEU A 247 -2.38 15.03 10.02
CA LEU A 247 -1.88 15.74 8.83
C LEU A 247 -0.49 15.24 8.43
N ILE A 248 -0.36 14.86 7.17
CA ILE A 248 0.86 14.37 6.55
C ILE A 248 1.22 15.20 5.32
N VAL A 249 2.50 15.19 5.00
CA VAL A 249 3.07 15.85 3.82
C VAL A 249 3.76 14.81 2.96
N MET A 250 3.41 14.73 1.70
CA MET A 250 4.15 13.97 0.69
C MET A 250 4.86 14.96 -0.23
N ILE A 251 6.16 14.79 -0.46
CA ILE A 251 6.96 15.65 -1.34
C ILE A 251 7.72 14.82 -2.36
N SER A 252 7.90 15.37 -3.56
CA SER A 252 8.77 14.74 -4.55
C SER A 252 10.23 14.87 -4.14
N SER A 253 11.05 13.89 -4.52
CA SER A 253 12.50 13.87 -4.24
C SER A 253 13.21 15.11 -4.80
N ASP A 254 12.75 15.65 -5.92
CA ASP A 254 13.31 16.87 -6.51
C ASP A 254 13.14 18.09 -5.59
N VAL A 255 11.97 18.21 -4.95
CA VAL A 255 11.69 19.30 -4.01
C VAL A 255 12.43 19.08 -2.69
N GLU A 256 12.49 17.85 -2.22
CA GLU A 256 13.21 17.49 -0.98
C GLU A 256 14.69 17.83 -1.10
N ALA A 257 15.31 17.54 -2.25
CA ALA A 257 16.72 17.85 -2.51
C ALA A 257 17.06 19.36 -2.49
N LEU A 258 16.05 20.24 -2.68
CA LEU A 258 16.19 21.69 -2.60
C LEU A 258 15.97 22.26 -1.19
N LEU A 259 15.52 21.41 -0.25
CA LEU A 259 15.15 21.81 1.10
C LEU A 259 16.06 21.16 2.13
N ASP A 260 16.56 21.97 3.05
CA ASP A 260 17.20 21.43 4.24
C ASP A 260 16.13 20.88 5.21
N VAL A 261 16.43 19.76 5.85
CA VAL A 261 15.54 19.10 6.82
C VAL A 261 15.17 20.05 7.97
N ASP A 262 16.08 20.94 8.35
CA ASP A 262 15.83 21.94 9.39
C ASP A 262 14.80 22.99 8.96
N VAL A 263 14.72 23.34 7.68
CA VAL A 263 13.70 24.25 7.14
C VAL A 263 12.31 23.63 7.23
N LEU A 264 12.19 22.35 6.96
CA LEU A 264 10.91 21.62 7.06
C LEU A 264 10.45 21.49 8.52
N SER A 265 11.35 21.14 9.45
CA SER A 265 11.00 20.98 10.85
C SER A 265 10.51 22.29 11.48
N VAL A 266 11.20 23.39 11.24
CA VAL A 266 10.80 24.74 11.70
C VAL A 266 9.49 25.19 11.06
N ALA A 267 9.28 24.86 9.78
CA ALA A 267 8.07 25.27 9.06
C ALA A 267 6.79 24.70 9.67
N PHE A 268 6.82 23.45 10.12
CA PHE A 268 5.64 22.77 10.66
C PHE A 268 5.57 22.76 12.20
N ASN A 269 6.55 23.40 12.87
CA ASN A 269 6.65 23.45 14.34
C ASN A 269 6.55 22.07 14.99
N ILE A 270 7.21 21.09 14.38
CA ILE A 270 7.23 19.70 14.81
C ILE A 270 8.64 19.31 15.17
N ASP A 271 8.84 18.59 16.29
CA ASP A 271 10.13 18.01 16.63
C ASP A 271 10.68 17.17 15.48
N ARG A 272 11.98 17.30 15.22
CA ARG A 272 12.69 16.59 14.14
C ARG A 272 12.42 15.08 14.12
N SER A 273 12.29 14.46 15.29
CA SER A 273 11.95 13.04 15.42
C SER A 273 10.52 12.70 15.01
N LYS A 274 9.58 13.62 15.23
CA LYS A 274 8.17 13.46 14.83
C LYS A 274 7.95 13.83 13.36
N LEU A 275 8.78 14.71 12.82
CA LEU A 275 8.73 15.13 11.42
C LEU A 275 9.01 13.97 10.46
N LEU A 276 9.98 13.13 10.76
CA LEU A 276 10.37 11.97 9.95
C LEU A 276 9.21 10.95 9.78
N GLY A 277 8.24 10.94 10.70
CA GLY A 277 7.03 10.12 10.59
C GLY A 277 5.84 10.79 9.89
N LYS A 278 5.96 12.07 9.52
CA LYS A 278 4.87 12.85 8.90
C LYS A 278 5.19 13.36 7.49
N ILE A 279 6.45 13.32 7.09
CA ILE A 279 6.90 13.68 5.75
C ILE A 279 7.31 12.42 5.01
N TYR A 280 6.63 12.17 3.90
CA TYR A 280 6.91 11.08 2.99
C TYR A 280 7.60 11.64 1.75
N VAL A 281 8.81 11.20 1.48
CA VAL A 281 9.51 11.52 0.25
C VAL A 281 9.23 10.43 -0.77
N VAL A 282 8.72 10.83 -1.93
CA VAL A 282 8.43 9.94 -3.05
C VAL A 282 9.25 10.36 -4.27
N SER A 283 9.60 9.42 -5.14
CA SER A 283 10.34 9.75 -6.38
C SER A 283 9.57 10.78 -7.21
N ASP A 284 8.31 10.50 -7.45
CA ASP A 284 7.33 11.29 -8.18
C ASP A 284 5.93 10.78 -7.83
N PHE A 285 4.87 11.41 -8.35
CA PHE A 285 3.48 10.99 -8.16
C PHE A 285 2.89 10.24 -9.35
N SER A 286 3.73 9.82 -10.31
CA SER A 286 3.27 9.11 -11.50
C SER A 286 2.68 7.75 -11.16
N GLN A 287 1.71 7.33 -11.96
CA GLN A 287 1.19 5.97 -11.96
C GLN A 287 1.95 5.12 -12.98
N TYR A 288 2.18 3.86 -12.63
CA TYR A 288 2.94 2.94 -13.44
C TYR A 288 2.07 1.75 -13.87
N ASN A 289 2.30 1.27 -15.08
CA ASN A 289 1.78 0.01 -15.58
C ASN A 289 2.48 -1.18 -14.91
N GLU A 290 1.96 -2.37 -15.15
CA GLU A 290 2.54 -3.63 -14.64
C GLU A 290 3.97 -3.89 -15.16
N ASP A 291 4.29 -3.40 -16.36
CA ASP A 291 5.62 -3.48 -16.98
C ASP A 291 6.61 -2.43 -16.46
N GLY A 292 6.19 -1.56 -15.54
CA GLY A 292 7.00 -0.48 -14.96
C GLY A 292 7.09 0.77 -15.84
N THR A 293 6.40 0.83 -16.96
CA THR A 293 6.29 2.06 -17.76
C THR A 293 5.33 3.05 -17.12
N VAL A 294 5.53 4.34 -17.38
CA VAL A 294 4.64 5.40 -16.87
C VAL A 294 3.29 5.32 -17.59
N ALA A 295 2.25 4.96 -16.85
CA ALA A 295 0.87 4.96 -17.35
C ALA A 295 0.30 6.38 -17.38
N VAL A 296 0.54 7.13 -16.29
CA VAL A 296 0.06 8.49 -16.13
C VAL A 296 1.17 9.32 -15.51
N ASP A 297 1.63 10.36 -16.21
CA ASP A 297 2.64 11.27 -15.69
C ASP A 297 2.08 12.14 -14.56
N GLY A 298 2.75 12.10 -13.42
CA GLY A 298 2.47 12.87 -12.21
C GLY A 298 3.60 13.83 -11.83
N SER A 299 4.59 14.02 -12.69
CA SER A 299 5.75 14.88 -12.44
C SER A 299 5.39 16.35 -12.14
N MET A 300 4.20 16.76 -12.59
CA MET A 300 3.64 18.09 -12.30
C MET A 300 3.29 18.29 -10.82
N ILE A 301 3.00 17.23 -10.08
CA ILE A 301 2.72 17.30 -8.64
C ILE A 301 4.04 17.37 -7.89
N LYS A 302 4.22 18.44 -7.11
CA LYS A 302 5.45 18.68 -6.33
C LYS A 302 5.29 18.34 -4.86
N ALA A 303 4.10 18.53 -4.31
CA ALA A 303 3.79 18.17 -2.95
C ALA A 303 2.29 17.91 -2.77
N VAL A 304 1.96 17.15 -1.74
CA VAL A 304 0.60 16.88 -1.28
C VAL A 304 0.56 17.10 0.23
N LEU A 305 -0.37 17.87 0.71
CA LEU A 305 -0.70 18.03 2.12
C LEU A 305 -2.07 17.44 2.33
N CYS A 306 -2.19 16.43 3.16
CA CYS A 306 -3.48 15.77 3.40
C CYS A 306 -3.58 15.17 4.79
N ASP A 307 -4.79 14.88 5.19
CA ASP A 307 -5.10 14.03 6.33
C ASP A 307 -4.85 12.56 5.98
N LYS A 308 -4.34 11.75 6.91
CA LYS A 308 -4.14 10.30 6.71
C LYS A 308 -5.42 9.58 6.28
N SER A 309 -6.57 10.05 6.76
CA SER A 309 -7.88 9.50 6.40
C SER A 309 -8.25 9.68 4.92
N PHE A 310 -7.50 10.51 4.17
CA PHE A 310 -7.60 10.59 2.72
C PHE A 310 -7.32 9.24 2.06
N PHE A 311 -6.35 8.50 2.56
CA PHE A 311 -5.98 7.18 2.03
C PHE A 311 -6.94 6.11 2.57
N LYS A 312 -7.84 5.66 1.74
CA LYS A 312 -8.78 4.55 2.03
C LYS A 312 -8.25 3.28 1.37
N ILE A 313 -7.16 2.76 1.94
CA ILE A 313 -6.47 1.59 1.42
C ILE A 313 -6.63 0.45 2.41
N LYS A 314 -7.21 -0.66 1.96
CA LYS A 314 -7.39 -1.86 2.79
C LYS A 314 -7.12 -3.11 1.97
N THR A 315 -6.49 -4.09 2.58
CA THR A 315 -6.28 -5.40 1.98
C THR A 315 -7.49 -6.30 2.31
N GLN A 316 -8.11 -6.87 1.29
CA GLN A 316 -9.16 -7.87 1.46
C GLN A 316 -8.54 -9.25 1.56
N ASP A 317 -7.75 -9.63 0.57
CA ASP A 317 -7.08 -10.92 0.51
C ASP A 317 -5.62 -10.78 0.10
N PHE A 318 -4.76 -11.59 0.72
CA PHE A 318 -3.35 -11.67 0.41
C PHE A 318 -2.88 -13.07 0.73
N ASP A 319 -2.96 -13.95 -0.24
CA ASP A 319 -2.68 -15.37 -0.09
C ASP A 319 -1.85 -15.93 -1.24
N MET A 320 -1.21 -17.04 -0.97
CA MET A 320 -0.36 -17.74 -1.93
C MET A 320 -0.95 -19.10 -2.27
N GLU A 321 -1.11 -19.36 -3.56
CA GLU A 321 -1.55 -20.61 -4.11
C GLU A 321 -0.47 -21.26 -4.98
N ASP A 322 -0.53 -22.57 -5.17
CA ASP A 322 0.31 -23.28 -6.13
C ASP A 322 -0.51 -24.22 -7.00
N PHE A 323 -0.08 -24.32 -8.23
CA PHE A 323 -0.66 -25.25 -9.20
C PHE A 323 0.43 -26.03 -9.91
N ARG A 324 0.30 -27.36 -9.91
CA ARG A 324 1.18 -28.23 -10.66
C ARG A 324 0.61 -28.56 -12.03
N ASN A 325 1.38 -28.26 -13.07
CA ASN A 325 1.06 -28.66 -14.43
C ASN A 325 1.86 -29.93 -14.82
N PRO A 326 1.21 -31.11 -14.90
CA PRO A 326 1.89 -32.34 -15.23
C PRO A 326 2.31 -32.40 -16.70
N ASN A 327 1.69 -31.65 -17.58
CA ASN A 327 1.95 -31.65 -19.01
C ASN A 327 3.34 -31.11 -19.35
N ASN A 328 3.74 -30.00 -18.73
CA ASN A 328 5.06 -29.39 -18.91
C ASN A 328 6.00 -29.60 -17.72
N ARG A 329 5.60 -30.38 -16.72
CA ARG A 329 6.36 -30.67 -15.49
C ARG A 329 6.80 -29.43 -14.73
N THR A 330 5.95 -28.41 -14.70
CA THR A 330 6.18 -27.17 -13.96
C THR A 330 5.26 -27.06 -12.76
N ILE A 331 5.70 -26.27 -11.79
CA ILE A 331 4.89 -25.80 -10.67
C ILE A 331 4.75 -24.29 -10.82
N GLN A 332 3.54 -23.80 -10.77
CA GLN A 332 3.23 -22.38 -10.78
C GLN A 332 2.85 -21.95 -9.37
N MET A 333 3.50 -20.92 -8.89
CA MET A 333 3.16 -20.27 -7.62
C MET A 333 2.52 -18.94 -7.92
N TYR A 334 1.40 -18.68 -7.27
CA TYR A 334 0.60 -17.47 -7.42
C TYR A 334 0.52 -16.77 -6.07
N LEU A 335 0.72 -15.47 -6.06
CA LEU A 335 0.42 -14.60 -4.94
C LEU A 335 -0.73 -13.70 -5.38
N ASN A 336 -1.89 -13.87 -4.75
CA ASN A 336 -3.09 -13.08 -4.98
C ASN A 336 -3.08 -11.87 -4.05
N ASP A 337 -3.40 -10.70 -4.55
CA ASP A 337 -3.46 -9.44 -3.80
C ASP A 337 -4.71 -8.66 -4.18
N THR A 338 -5.77 -8.86 -3.40
CA THR A 338 -7.06 -8.19 -3.60
C THR A 338 -7.19 -7.05 -2.60
N ARG A 339 -7.37 -5.81 -3.10
CA ARG A 339 -7.31 -4.59 -2.31
C ARG A 339 -8.38 -3.58 -2.71
N MET A 340 -8.76 -2.79 -1.72
CA MET A 340 -9.43 -1.52 -1.91
C MET A 340 -8.36 -0.41 -1.88
N VAL A 341 -8.22 0.33 -2.97
CA VAL A 341 -7.29 1.45 -3.11
C VAL A 341 -8.08 2.68 -3.56
N ASN A 342 -8.59 3.42 -2.59
CA ASN A 342 -9.47 4.56 -2.81
C ASN A 342 -9.04 5.77 -1.98
N TYR A 343 -9.70 6.91 -2.21
CA TYR A 343 -9.52 8.14 -1.46
C TYR A 343 -10.84 8.63 -0.89
N SER A 344 -10.77 9.38 0.23
CA SER A 344 -11.94 9.99 0.86
C SER A 344 -12.19 11.38 0.29
N LEU A 345 -13.45 11.65 -0.06
CA LEU A 345 -13.91 12.99 -0.45
C LEU A 345 -14.11 13.92 0.76
N PHE A 346 -14.17 13.34 1.96
CA PHE A 346 -14.42 14.08 3.21
C PHE A 346 -13.14 14.56 3.88
N ALA A 347 -12.01 13.90 3.59
CA ALA A 347 -10.73 14.26 4.17
C ALA A 347 -10.20 15.58 3.61
N ASN A 348 -9.54 16.36 4.46
CA ASN A 348 -8.81 17.54 4.03
C ASN A 348 -7.58 17.11 3.24
N ALA A 349 -7.50 17.56 1.99
CA ALA A 349 -6.37 17.25 1.12
C ALA A 349 -6.17 18.36 0.07
N LYS A 350 -4.90 18.68 -0.21
CA LYS A 350 -4.53 19.67 -1.21
C LYS A 350 -3.24 19.26 -1.94
N VAL A 351 -3.29 19.36 -3.26
CA VAL A 351 -2.15 19.10 -4.15
C VAL A 351 -1.51 20.44 -4.57
N TYR A 352 -0.19 20.48 -4.55
CA TYR A 352 0.60 21.59 -5.10
C TYR A 352 1.23 21.14 -6.41
N THR A 353 0.78 21.74 -7.50
CA THR A 353 1.08 21.31 -8.87
C THR A 353 1.60 22.48 -9.71
N THR A 354 2.36 22.16 -10.74
CA THR A 354 2.87 23.16 -11.71
C THR A 354 1.92 23.36 -12.90
N ALA A 355 0.90 22.52 -13.06
CA ALA A 355 -0.09 22.61 -14.13
C ALA A 355 -1.50 22.27 -13.59
N GLU A 356 -2.52 22.75 -14.27
CA GLU A 356 -3.91 22.39 -13.99
C GLU A 356 -4.20 20.93 -14.41
N PRO A 357 -5.21 20.29 -13.80
CA PRO A 357 -5.60 18.94 -14.20
C PRO A 357 -6.11 19.00 -15.65
N THR A 358 -5.49 18.24 -16.52
CA THR A 358 -6.08 17.98 -17.84
C THR A 358 -7.27 17.06 -17.59
N PRO A 359 -8.52 17.47 -17.89
CA PRO A 359 -9.64 16.56 -17.80
C PRO A 359 -9.31 15.32 -18.60
N SER A 360 -9.57 14.11 -18.05
CA SER A 360 -9.49 12.88 -18.82
C SER A 360 -10.49 13.04 -19.97
N GLY A 361 -9.96 13.54 -21.10
CA GLY A 361 -10.75 13.73 -22.31
C GLY A 361 -11.24 12.37 -22.74
N SER A 362 -12.53 12.29 -23.00
CA SER A 362 -13.15 11.40 -23.92
C SER A 362 -12.20 10.94 -25.02
N ASP A 363 -11.47 9.86 -24.80
CA ASP A 363 -11.00 9.04 -25.91
C ASP A 363 -12.24 8.32 -26.42
N SER A 364 -12.74 8.89 -27.51
CA SER A 364 -13.83 8.37 -28.35
C SER A 364 -13.38 7.11 -29.08
#